data_752210cbe8e1d7cd9bd6b8ea12d894d0
#
_entry.id   752210cbe8e1d7cd9bd6b8ea12d894d0
#
_cell.length_a   1.000
_cell.length_b   1.000
_cell.length_c   1.000
_cell.angle_alpha   90.00
_cell.angle_beta   90.00
_cell.angle_gamma   90.00
#
_symmetry.space_group_name_H-M   'P 1'
#
loop_
_entity.id
_entity.type
_entity.pdbx_description
1 polymer ?
#
loop_
_entity_poly.entity_id
_entity_poly.type
_entity_poly.pdbx_seq_one_letter_code
_entity_poly.pdbx_strand_id
1 'polypeptide(L)'
;MNYLQNDLLKRVDPVVPGYPRVIGGVQVENPIWLAPLAGITFSSLRRFYRSLGAGLVHTEMVSALGLCYKGRKTKELLYGYDDEKPVVLQLFGSEASDIAKGAEIALEIRKFDAIQVNMACPMPKVTKKGSGSKLLESPDEAAAMMTELKKFGLPAWAKIRIIPDGSEISTIGFCDKLINAGCDYIFVHGRTRAQRYEGTASRSKVAEIASAFPGMIGGSGDCYAPEDFEEYLSSGCTAVLAARGILRDIFMIPRTLKALGGDVNETYVNPDEETQAALLLDLGRTICANEGEPLAMVIARRMMASLFKGFPGAAKLRRNGAMLKTWHDMEELIMNSKALLNEPEE
;
A
#
# COMPACT_ATOMS: atom_id res chain seq x y z
N MET A 1 19.51 6.56 -27.06
CA MET A 1 19.89 5.70 -25.93
C MET A 1 18.87 4.57 -25.84
N ASN A 2 19.33 3.32 -25.73
CA ASN A 2 18.44 2.17 -25.64
C ASN A 2 17.91 2.01 -24.20
N TYR A 3 16.78 2.66 -23.88
CA TYR A 3 16.08 2.52 -22.59
C TYR A 3 15.44 1.12 -22.39
N LEU A 4 15.63 0.21 -23.35
CA LEU A 4 14.92 -1.08 -23.45
C LEU A 4 15.57 -2.24 -22.68
N GLN A 5 16.69 -2.04 -21.97
CA GLN A 5 17.37 -3.08 -21.19
C GLN A 5 17.80 -2.55 -19.81
N ASN A 6 16.95 -1.81 -19.15
CA ASN A 6 17.30 -1.35 -17.81
C ASN A 6 16.92 -2.39 -16.77
N ASP A 7 17.95 -3.04 -16.20
CA ASP A 7 17.94 -3.77 -14.93
C ASP A 7 17.46 -2.92 -13.73
N LEU A 8 17.01 -1.67 -13.97
CA LEU A 8 16.58 -0.71 -12.97
C LEU A 8 15.39 -1.22 -12.13
N LEU A 9 14.53 -2.07 -12.72
CA LEU A 9 13.40 -2.65 -11.99
C LEU A 9 13.64 -4.10 -11.56
N LYS A 10 14.90 -4.58 -11.55
CA LYS A 10 15.19 -5.80 -10.82
C LYS A 10 14.81 -5.62 -9.37
N ARG A 11 13.99 -6.55 -8.89
CA ARG A 11 13.64 -6.64 -7.48
C ARG A 11 14.90 -6.60 -6.64
N VAL A 12 14.99 -5.63 -5.77
CA VAL A 12 15.95 -5.58 -4.68
C VAL A 12 15.15 -5.84 -3.41
N ASP A 13 15.53 -6.83 -2.64
CA ASP A 13 14.98 -7.06 -1.30
C ASP A 13 15.98 -6.49 -0.28
N PRO A 14 15.90 -5.20 0.08
CA PRO A 14 16.83 -4.61 1.01
C PRO A 14 16.68 -5.27 2.37
N VAL A 15 17.78 -5.82 2.87
CA VAL A 15 17.84 -6.38 4.23
C VAL A 15 18.08 -5.23 5.21
N VAL A 16 17.14 -5.05 6.14
CA VAL A 16 17.28 -4.13 7.26
C VAL A 16 17.84 -4.88 8.46
N PRO A 17 18.67 -4.28 9.33
CA PRO A 17 19.16 -4.93 10.54
C PRO A 17 18.06 -5.60 11.36
N GLY A 18 18.26 -6.87 11.69
CA GLY A 18 17.26 -7.69 12.41
C GLY A 18 16.21 -8.36 11.54
N TYR A 19 16.30 -8.27 10.21
CA TYR A 19 15.48 -9.02 9.25
C TYR A 19 16.36 -10.03 8.47
N PRO A 20 15.77 -11.08 7.81
CA PRO A 20 14.33 -11.32 7.68
C PRO A 20 13.63 -11.72 8.98
N ARG A 21 12.33 -11.48 9.07
CA ARG A 21 11.46 -11.89 10.18
C ARG A 21 10.15 -12.47 9.69
N VAL A 22 9.53 -13.31 10.53
CA VAL A 22 8.15 -13.73 10.36
C VAL A 22 7.26 -12.75 11.14
N ILE A 23 6.39 -12.03 10.43
CA ILE A 23 5.44 -11.10 11.02
C ILE A 23 4.03 -11.53 10.62
N GLY A 24 3.17 -11.76 11.59
CA GLY A 24 1.80 -12.22 11.36
C GLY A 24 1.72 -13.51 10.50
N GLY A 25 2.71 -14.40 10.59
CA GLY A 25 2.79 -15.65 9.82
C GLY A 25 3.42 -15.52 8.42
N VAL A 26 3.86 -14.32 8.00
CA VAL A 26 4.50 -14.09 6.69
C VAL A 26 5.96 -13.69 6.87
N GLN A 27 6.86 -14.34 6.14
CA GLN A 27 8.27 -13.95 6.11
C GLN A 27 8.47 -12.70 5.27
N VAL A 28 9.19 -11.71 5.83
CA VAL A 28 9.43 -10.40 5.22
C VAL A 28 10.88 -9.96 5.44
N GLU A 29 11.43 -9.24 4.45
CA GLU A 29 12.84 -8.79 4.45
C GLU A 29 13.02 -7.42 5.14
N ASN A 30 11.93 -6.66 5.32
CA ASN A 30 11.95 -5.37 5.99
C ASN A 30 10.55 -4.96 6.47
N PRO A 31 10.44 -3.96 7.38
CA PRO A 31 9.16 -3.54 7.98
C PRO A 31 8.36 -2.53 7.16
N ILE A 32 8.80 -2.08 5.99
CA ILE A 32 8.14 -1.02 5.22
C ILE A 32 7.31 -1.63 4.10
N TRP A 33 5.99 -1.55 4.25
CA TRP A 33 5.06 -2.28 3.38
C TRP A 33 4.11 -1.33 2.63
N LEU A 34 3.76 -1.70 1.40
CA LEU A 34 2.83 -0.92 0.59
C LEU A 34 1.39 -1.11 1.08
N ALA A 35 0.73 -0.02 1.45
CA ALA A 35 -0.66 -0.02 1.91
C ALA A 35 -1.64 -0.38 0.78
N PRO A 36 -2.79 -0.99 1.09
CA PRO A 36 -3.89 -1.17 0.13
C PRO A 36 -4.54 0.18 -0.19
N LEU A 37 -4.39 0.68 -1.42
CA LEU A 37 -4.91 1.96 -1.87
C LEU A 37 -5.79 1.77 -3.12
N ALA A 38 -7.11 1.98 -2.98
CA ALA A 38 -8.06 1.83 -4.07
C ALA A 38 -7.73 2.76 -5.26
N GLY A 39 -7.69 2.19 -6.47
CA GLY A 39 -7.32 2.87 -7.70
C GLY A 39 -5.82 3.20 -7.81
N ILE A 40 -4.98 2.60 -6.96
CA ILE A 40 -3.54 2.86 -6.94
C ILE A 40 -2.75 1.55 -6.85
N THR A 41 -3.02 0.68 -5.89
CA THR A 41 -2.21 -0.54 -5.70
C THR A 41 -2.66 -1.72 -6.57
N PHE A 42 -2.91 -1.43 -7.87
CA PHE A 42 -3.07 -2.44 -8.91
C PHE A 42 -1.72 -3.14 -9.22
N SER A 43 -1.75 -4.20 -10.02
CA SER A 43 -0.63 -5.13 -10.18
C SER A 43 0.69 -4.46 -10.59
N SER A 44 0.69 -3.65 -11.65
CA SER A 44 1.91 -3.00 -12.14
C SER A 44 2.51 -2.06 -11.09
N LEU A 45 1.68 -1.36 -10.30
CA LEU A 45 2.17 -0.46 -9.26
C LEU A 45 2.68 -1.21 -8.02
N ARG A 46 2.06 -2.35 -7.66
CA ARG A 46 2.60 -3.21 -6.59
C ARG A 46 3.98 -3.74 -6.95
N ARG A 47 4.13 -4.26 -8.18
CA ARG A 47 5.42 -4.73 -8.70
C ARG A 47 6.46 -3.62 -8.69
N PHE A 48 6.11 -2.42 -9.14
CA PHE A 48 6.99 -1.23 -9.09
C PHE A 48 7.48 -0.92 -7.67
N TYR A 49 6.60 -0.90 -6.66
CA TYR A 49 7.03 -0.65 -5.28
C TYR A 49 7.79 -1.82 -4.66
N ARG A 50 7.56 -3.06 -5.14
CA ARG A 50 8.43 -4.19 -4.77
C ARG A 50 9.84 -4.00 -5.31
N SER A 51 10.02 -3.52 -6.53
CA SER A 51 11.35 -3.22 -7.08
C SER A 51 12.04 -2.06 -6.36
N LEU A 52 11.28 -1.14 -5.75
CA LEU A 52 11.80 -0.08 -4.88
C LEU A 52 12.02 -0.55 -3.42
N GLY A 53 11.87 -1.83 -3.12
CA GLY A 53 12.21 -2.42 -1.83
C GLY A 53 11.07 -2.55 -0.82
N ALA A 54 9.80 -2.33 -1.19
CA ALA A 54 8.70 -2.61 -0.27
C ALA A 54 8.77 -4.06 0.24
N GLY A 55 8.82 -4.30 1.54
CA GLY A 55 8.96 -5.65 2.11
C GLY A 55 7.75 -6.55 1.86
N LEU A 56 6.57 -5.95 1.65
CA LEU A 56 5.32 -6.63 1.36
C LEU A 56 4.36 -5.65 0.67
N VAL A 57 3.46 -6.18 -0.17
CA VAL A 57 2.42 -5.37 -0.84
C VAL A 57 1.03 -5.93 -0.58
N HIS A 58 0.02 -5.05 -0.68
CA HIS A 58 -1.39 -5.43 -0.57
C HIS A 58 -2.10 -5.22 -1.90
N THR A 59 -3.09 -6.05 -2.21
CA THR A 59 -4.04 -5.75 -3.29
C THR A 59 -4.81 -4.45 -2.98
N GLU A 60 -5.53 -3.92 -3.94
CA GLU A 60 -6.60 -2.98 -3.64
C GLU A 60 -7.66 -3.65 -2.75
N MET A 61 -8.60 -2.85 -2.21
CA MET A 61 -9.75 -3.39 -1.49
C MET A 61 -10.67 -4.16 -2.44
N VAL A 62 -10.74 -5.47 -2.32
CA VAL A 62 -11.57 -6.35 -3.13
C VAL A 62 -12.91 -6.61 -2.44
N SER A 63 -14.01 -6.36 -3.14
CA SER A 63 -15.34 -6.65 -2.60
C SER A 63 -15.59 -8.15 -2.56
N ALA A 64 -15.76 -8.73 -1.36
CA ALA A 64 -16.09 -10.14 -1.21
C ALA A 64 -17.42 -10.46 -1.91
N LEU A 65 -18.46 -9.68 -1.66
CA LEU A 65 -19.75 -9.81 -2.33
C LEU A 65 -19.65 -9.60 -3.85
N GLY A 66 -18.76 -8.68 -4.31
CA GLY A 66 -18.51 -8.48 -5.74
C GLY A 66 -17.90 -9.69 -6.43
N LEU A 67 -17.08 -10.48 -5.72
CA LEU A 67 -16.55 -11.76 -6.21
C LEU A 67 -17.66 -12.80 -6.32
N CYS A 68 -18.54 -12.89 -5.29
CA CYS A 68 -19.68 -13.80 -5.30
C CYS A 68 -20.60 -13.58 -6.50
N TYR A 69 -20.81 -12.34 -6.92
CA TYR A 69 -21.58 -11.98 -8.14
C TYR A 69 -20.78 -12.10 -9.43
N LYS A 70 -19.60 -12.73 -9.43
CA LYS A 70 -18.73 -12.95 -10.60
C LYS A 70 -18.37 -11.66 -11.35
N GLY A 71 -18.28 -10.54 -10.63
CA GLY A 71 -17.96 -9.24 -11.21
C GLY A 71 -16.57 -9.24 -11.87
N ARG A 72 -16.50 -9.10 -13.21
CA ARG A 72 -15.24 -9.12 -13.97
C ARG A 72 -14.22 -8.13 -13.42
N LYS A 73 -14.62 -6.85 -13.25
CA LYS A 73 -13.75 -5.80 -12.72
C LYS A 73 -13.23 -6.10 -11.31
N THR A 74 -14.01 -6.82 -10.48
CA THR A 74 -13.58 -7.21 -9.13
C THR A 74 -12.51 -8.30 -9.20
N LYS A 75 -12.63 -9.25 -10.13
CA LYS A 75 -11.63 -10.30 -10.36
C LYS A 75 -10.31 -9.73 -10.88
N GLU A 76 -10.36 -8.70 -11.73
CA GLU A 76 -9.16 -8.02 -12.24
C GLU A 76 -8.26 -7.46 -11.12
N LEU A 77 -8.83 -7.10 -9.96
CA LEU A 77 -8.06 -6.65 -8.79
C LEU A 77 -7.21 -7.75 -8.13
N LEU A 78 -7.51 -9.03 -8.42
CA LEU A 78 -6.76 -10.17 -7.90
C LEU A 78 -5.51 -10.49 -8.73
N TYR A 79 -5.45 -10.04 -9.99
CA TYR A 79 -4.34 -10.34 -10.87
C TYR A 79 -3.05 -9.64 -10.42
N GLY A 80 -1.93 -10.23 -10.80
CA GLY A 80 -0.62 -9.70 -10.48
C GLY A 80 0.50 -10.58 -11.00
N TYR A 81 1.71 -10.26 -10.60
CA TYR A 81 2.93 -10.91 -11.04
C TYR A 81 3.46 -11.88 -9.97
N ASP A 82 4.18 -12.92 -10.38
CA ASP A 82 4.77 -13.89 -9.44
C ASP A 82 5.90 -13.28 -8.60
N ASP A 83 6.56 -12.25 -9.13
CA ASP A 83 7.68 -11.54 -8.49
C ASP A 83 7.26 -10.42 -7.53
N GLU A 84 5.95 -10.15 -7.35
CA GLU A 84 5.48 -9.16 -6.37
C GLU A 84 5.31 -9.68 -4.94
N LYS A 85 5.60 -10.97 -4.70
CA LYS A 85 5.48 -11.59 -3.36
C LYS A 85 6.47 -11.00 -2.35
N PRO A 86 6.13 -11.02 -1.03
CA PRO A 86 4.85 -11.46 -0.49
C PRO A 86 3.72 -10.46 -0.78
N VAL A 87 2.52 -11.01 -1.07
CA VAL A 87 1.33 -10.22 -1.40
C VAL A 87 0.12 -10.63 -0.55
N VAL A 88 -0.55 -9.65 0.05
CA VAL A 88 -1.73 -9.84 0.89
C VAL A 88 -2.99 -9.48 0.12
N LEU A 89 -3.96 -10.39 0.11
CA LEU A 89 -5.30 -10.12 -0.37
C LEU A 89 -6.06 -9.25 0.65
N GLN A 90 -6.52 -8.07 0.26
CA GLN A 90 -7.42 -7.31 1.13
C GLN A 90 -8.87 -7.41 0.66
N LEU A 91 -9.72 -8.03 1.49
CA LEU A 91 -11.17 -8.13 1.28
C LEU A 91 -11.93 -7.07 2.08
N PHE A 92 -13.10 -6.67 1.59
CA PHE A 92 -14.10 -5.98 2.38
C PHE A 92 -15.49 -6.55 2.16
N GLY A 93 -16.28 -6.61 3.22
CA GLY A 93 -17.64 -7.11 3.28
C GLY A 93 -18.26 -6.73 4.61
N SER A 94 -19.56 -7.01 4.80
CA SER A 94 -20.30 -6.79 6.04
C SER A 94 -20.59 -8.07 6.80
N GLU A 95 -20.52 -9.22 6.14
CA GLU A 95 -20.88 -10.52 6.68
C GLU A 95 -19.70 -11.49 6.60
N ALA A 96 -19.48 -12.30 7.63
CA ALA A 96 -18.41 -13.29 7.68
C ALA A 96 -18.55 -14.35 6.58
N SER A 97 -19.77 -14.74 6.25
CA SER A 97 -20.08 -15.67 5.17
C SER A 97 -19.67 -15.14 3.80
N ASP A 98 -19.89 -13.85 3.54
CA ASP A 98 -19.45 -13.19 2.30
C ASP A 98 -17.93 -13.14 2.21
N ILE A 99 -17.27 -12.80 3.32
CA ILE A 99 -15.79 -12.76 3.41
C ILE A 99 -15.20 -14.15 3.12
N ALA A 100 -15.76 -15.20 3.73
CA ALA A 100 -15.32 -16.58 3.50
C ALA A 100 -15.50 -16.98 2.03
N LYS A 101 -16.67 -16.73 1.44
CA LYS A 101 -16.94 -17.05 0.04
C LYS A 101 -16.07 -16.25 -0.93
N GLY A 102 -15.86 -14.96 -0.63
CA GLY A 102 -14.96 -14.10 -1.41
C GLY A 102 -13.50 -14.58 -1.34
N ALA A 103 -13.04 -15.02 -0.17
CA ALA A 103 -11.70 -15.60 0.01
C ALA A 103 -11.53 -16.89 -0.80
N GLU A 104 -12.50 -17.82 -0.74
CA GLU A 104 -12.51 -19.05 -1.52
C GLU A 104 -12.34 -18.75 -3.02
N ILE A 105 -13.18 -17.88 -3.58
CA ILE A 105 -13.13 -17.50 -5.00
C ILE A 105 -11.80 -16.83 -5.37
N ALA A 106 -11.26 -15.98 -4.48
CA ALA A 106 -9.99 -15.33 -4.73
C ALA A 106 -8.82 -16.31 -4.77
N LEU A 107 -8.81 -17.29 -3.85
CA LEU A 107 -7.76 -18.31 -3.75
C LEU A 107 -7.79 -19.31 -4.91
N GLU A 108 -8.95 -19.54 -5.55
CA GLU A 108 -9.06 -20.30 -6.80
C GLU A 108 -8.36 -19.58 -7.96
N ILE A 109 -8.35 -18.24 -7.96
CA ILE A 109 -7.76 -17.41 -9.03
C ILE A 109 -6.26 -17.25 -8.83
N ARG A 110 -5.81 -17.01 -7.59
CA ARG A 110 -4.41 -16.73 -7.26
C ARG A 110 -4.06 -17.11 -5.83
N LYS A 111 -2.79 -17.49 -5.60
CA LYS A 111 -2.22 -17.68 -4.25
C LYS A 111 -1.81 -16.35 -3.65
N PHE A 112 -2.12 -16.16 -2.37
CA PHE A 112 -1.72 -15.02 -1.54
C PHE A 112 -0.97 -15.53 -0.31
N ASP A 113 -0.15 -14.64 0.30
CA ASP A 113 0.64 -14.98 1.49
C ASP A 113 -0.14 -14.75 2.79
N ALA A 114 -1.17 -13.90 2.77
CA ALA A 114 -2.14 -13.70 3.85
C ALA A 114 -3.45 -13.12 3.30
N ILE A 115 -4.51 -13.16 4.11
CA ILE A 115 -5.80 -12.54 3.82
C ILE A 115 -6.10 -11.49 4.88
N GLN A 116 -6.39 -10.26 4.48
CA GLN A 116 -6.70 -9.15 5.37
C GLN A 116 -8.13 -8.64 5.17
N VAL A 117 -8.86 -8.43 6.26
CA VAL A 117 -10.16 -7.74 6.21
C VAL A 117 -9.97 -6.24 6.41
N ASN A 118 -10.55 -5.44 5.51
CA ASN A 118 -10.61 -4.00 5.65
C ASN A 118 -11.70 -3.59 6.64
N MET A 119 -11.30 -3.11 7.81
CA MET A 119 -12.13 -2.50 8.85
C MET A 119 -11.73 -1.03 9.08
N ALA A 120 -11.13 -0.39 8.07
CA ALA A 120 -10.55 0.95 8.21
C ALA A 120 -11.13 1.99 7.22
N CYS A 121 -11.72 1.56 6.11
CA CYS A 121 -12.22 2.49 5.08
C CYS A 121 -13.41 3.31 5.61
N PRO A 122 -13.31 4.67 5.66
CA PRO A 122 -14.38 5.52 6.20
C PRO A 122 -15.36 6.01 5.13
N MET A 123 -15.17 5.61 3.87
CA MET A 123 -15.93 6.15 2.74
C MET A 123 -17.40 5.71 2.77
N PRO A 124 -18.36 6.63 2.58
CA PRO A 124 -19.81 6.32 2.64
C PRO A 124 -20.25 5.18 1.74
N LYS A 125 -19.62 5.04 0.55
CA LYS A 125 -19.89 3.95 -0.39
C LYS A 125 -19.62 2.56 0.20
N VAL A 126 -18.71 2.46 1.18
CA VAL A 126 -18.34 1.23 1.88
C VAL A 126 -19.14 1.11 3.18
N THR A 127 -19.15 2.16 4.01
CA THR A 127 -19.72 2.12 5.36
C THR A 127 -21.26 2.05 5.39
N LYS A 128 -21.96 2.60 4.38
CA LYS A 128 -23.43 2.48 4.26
C LYS A 128 -23.91 1.02 4.12
N LYS A 129 -23.02 0.12 3.70
CA LYS A 129 -23.29 -1.32 3.56
C LYS A 129 -22.79 -2.16 4.75
N GLY A 130 -22.46 -1.54 5.88
CA GLY A 130 -21.96 -2.24 7.07
C GLY A 130 -20.46 -2.58 7.03
N SER A 131 -19.77 -2.32 5.92
CA SER A 131 -18.37 -2.74 5.70
C SER A 131 -17.36 -1.66 6.11
N GLY A 132 -16.07 -1.98 6.03
CA GLY A 132 -14.98 -1.06 6.32
C GLY A 132 -15.00 -0.62 7.78
N SER A 133 -14.81 0.67 8.06
CA SER A 133 -14.77 1.18 9.43
C SER A 133 -16.12 1.12 10.17
N LYS A 134 -17.20 0.72 9.51
CA LYS A 134 -18.48 0.46 10.18
C LYS A 134 -18.41 -0.84 11.01
N LEU A 135 -17.57 -1.80 10.62
CA LEU A 135 -17.34 -3.05 11.37
C LEU A 135 -16.79 -2.82 12.80
N LEU A 136 -16.20 -1.66 13.08
CA LEU A 136 -15.77 -1.30 14.43
C LEU A 136 -16.94 -1.21 15.43
N GLU A 137 -18.16 -1.07 14.94
CA GLU A 137 -19.40 -1.09 15.73
C GLU A 137 -20.05 -2.50 15.82
N SER A 138 -19.43 -3.51 15.18
CA SER A 138 -19.92 -4.89 15.14
C SER A 138 -18.78 -5.86 15.47
N PRO A 139 -18.23 -5.83 16.70
CA PRO A 139 -17.04 -6.60 17.07
C PRO A 139 -17.23 -8.12 16.97
N ASP A 140 -18.45 -8.63 17.18
CA ASP A 140 -18.75 -10.06 17.05
C ASP A 140 -18.66 -10.51 15.58
N GLU A 141 -19.20 -9.72 14.66
CA GLU A 141 -19.11 -10.01 13.22
C GLU A 141 -17.66 -9.91 12.72
N ALA A 142 -16.92 -8.91 13.20
CA ALA A 142 -15.49 -8.75 12.87
C ALA A 142 -14.67 -9.98 13.35
N ALA A 143 -14.96 -10.49 14.55
CA ALA A 143 -14.35 -11.72 15.09
C ALA A 143 -14.74 -12.95 14.27
N ALA A 144 -16.02 -13.09 13.91
CA ALA A 144 -16.49 -14.18 13.06
C ALA A 144 -15.77 -14.22 11.71
N MET A 145 -15.48 -13.06 11.10
CA MET A 145 -14.68 -12.96 9.88
C MET A 145 -13.28 -13.57 10.05
N MET A 146 -12.60 -13.31 11.18
CA MET A 146 -11.28 -13.89 11.46
C MET A 146 -11.39 -15.42 11.58
N THR A 147 -12.37 -15.92 12.33
CA THR A 147 -12.62 -17.36 12.48
C THR A 147 -12.84 -18.06 11.13
N GLU A 148 -13.62 -17.45 10.25
CA GLU A 148 -13.86 -18.00 8.90
C GLU A 148 -12.58 -18.01 8.06
N LEU A 149 -11.78 -16.93 8.09
CA LEU A 149 -10.54 -16.85 7.31
C LEU A 149 -9.49 -17.88 7.76
N LYS A 150 -9.41 -18.20 9.04
CA LYS A 150 -8.49 -19.24 9.56
C LYS A 150 -8.71 -20.61 8.96
N LYS A 151 -9.91 -20.93 8.47
CA LYS A 151 -10.22 -22.22 7.84
C LYS A 151 -9.45 -22.44 6.52
N PHE A 152 -8.93 -21.39 5.89
CA PHE A 152 -8.14 -21.49 4.66
C PHE A 152 -6.66 -21.86 4.88
N GLY A 153 -6.22 -21.97 6.15
CA GLY A 153 -4.83 -22.31 6.48
C GLY A 153 -3.81 -21.20 6.17
N LEU A 154 -4.28 -19.99 5.87
CA LEU A 154 -3.46 -18.79 5.66
C LEU A 154 -3.53 -17.85 6.88
N PRO A 155 -2.51 -17.00 7.07
CA PRO A 155 -2.58 -15.92 8.05
C PRO A 155 -3.79 -15.01 7.80
N ALA A 156 -4.58 -14.77 8.84
CA ALA A 156 -5.75 -13.90 8.82
C ALA A 156 -5.43 -12.57 9.52
N TRP A 157 -5.52 -11.47 8.78
CA TRP A 157 -5.15 -10.14 9.25
C TRP A 157 -6.34 -9.19 9.26
N ALA A 158 -6.23 -8.12 10.05
CA ALA A 158 -7.20 -7.03 10.04
C ALA A 158 -6.49 -5.68 9.81
N LYS A 159 -7.18 -4.75 9.14
CA LYS A 159 -6.78 -3.34 9.10
C LYS A 159 -7.89 -2.50 9.67
N ILE A 160 -7.63 -1.85 10.81
CA ILE A 160 -8.60 -1.11 11.60
C ILE A 160 -8.28 0.39 11.71
N ARG A 161 -9.20 1.15 12.27
CA ARG A 161 -8.99 2.49 12.81
C ARG A 161 -9.11 2.46 14.33
N ILE A 162 -8.59 3.51 14.99
CA ILE A 162 -8.86 3.68 16.42
C ILE A 162 -10.35 3.98 16.65
N ILE A 163 -10.87 3.44 17.72
CA ILE A 163 -12.24 3.65 18.20
C ILE A 163 -12.20 4.86 19.16
N PRO A 164 -13.17 5.79 19.10
CA PRO A 164 -13.22 6.93 20.01
C PRO A 164 -13.27 6.50 21.48
N ASP A 165 -12.61 7.25 22.35
CA ASP A 165 -12.71 7.03 23.79
C ASP A 165 -14.16 7.18 24.26
N GLY A 166 -14.60 6.39 25.23
CA GLY A 166 -15.97 6.35 25.73
C GLY A 166 -16.96 5.57 24.86
N SER A 167 -16.49 4.90 23.79
CA SER A 167 -17.28 3.95 23.05
C SER A 167 -17.55 2.67 23.86
N GLU A 168 -18.55 1.88 23.47
CA GLU A 168 -18.93 0.63 24.13
C GLU A 168 -17.77 -0.37 24.24
N ILE A 169 -16.92 -0.41 23.21
CA ILE A 169 -15.67 -1.18 23.20
C ILE A 169 -14.50 -0.27 22.92
N SER A 170 -13.37 -0.44 23.65
CA SER A 170 -12.12 0.25 23.34
C SER A 170 -11.41 -0.36 22.14
N THR A 171 -10.45 0.36 21.55
CA THR A 171 -9.63 -0.21 20.46
C THR A 171 -8.85 -1.44 20.91
N ILE A 172 -8.33 -1.45 22.14
CA ILE A 172 -7.63 -2.60 22.74
C ILE A 172 -8.60 -3.79 22.87
N GLY A 173 -9.79 -3.57 23.43
CA GLY A 173 -10.80 -4.64 23.55
C GLY A 173 -11.26 -5.19 22.19
N PHE A 174 -11.34 -4.33 21.17
CA PHE A 174 -11.64 -4.78 19.80
C PHE A 174 -10.49 -5.63 19.23
N CYS A 175 -9.23 -5.21 19.40
CA CYS A 175 -8.06 -6.00 18.99
C CYS A 175 -8.01 -7.35 19.71
N ASP A 176 -8.22 -7.36 21.02
CA ASP A 176 -8.26 -8.60 21.83
C ASP A 176 -9.30 -9.59 21.29
N LYS A 177 -10.49 -9.09 20.96
CA LYS A 177 -11.56 -9.92 20.39
C LYS A 177 -11.18 -10.52 19.04
N LEU A 178 -10.50 -9.76 18.15
CA LEU A 178 -10.01 -10.27 16.88
C LEU A 178 -8.92 -11.32 17.06
N ILE A 179 -7.97 -11.09 17.99
CA ILE A 179 -6.86 -12.00 18.27
C ILE A 179 -7.38 -13.32 18.83
N ASN A 180 -8.33 -13.27 19.77
CA ASN A 180 -8.98 -14.46 20.34
C ASN A 180 -9.77 -15.24 19.28
N ALA A 181 -10.21 -14.58 18.20
CA ALA A 181 -10.87 -15.24 17.05
C ALA A 181 -9.86 -15.75 15.99
N GLY A 182 -8.56 -15.66 16.24
CA GLY A 182 -7.50 -16.17 15.38
C GLY A 182 -6.88 -15.15 14.41
N CYS A 183 -7.05 -13.85 14.65
CA CYS A 183 -6.33 -12.81 13.90
C CYS A 183 -4.84 -12.89 14.20
N ASP A 184 -4.01 -13.04 13.16
CA ASP A 184 -2.55 -13.18 13.31
C ASP A 184 -1.82 -11.82 13.32
N TYR A 185 -2.43 -10.75 12.76
CA TYR A 185 -1.82 -9.43 12.69
C TYR A 185 -2.82 -8.31 12.43
N ILE A 186 -2.63 -7.16 13.07
CA ILE A 186 -3.55 -6.02 12.97
C ILE A 186 -2.79 -4.76 12.60
N PHE A 187 -3.17 -4.12 11.48
CA PHE A 187 -2.75 -2.75 11.17
C PHE A 187 -3.71 -1.74 11.77
N VAL A 188 -3.17 -0.82 12.56
CA VAL A 188 -3.94 0.26 13.18
C VAL A 188 -3.66 1.59 12.49
N HIS A 189 -4.68 2.22 11.93
CA HIS A 189 -4.61 3.61 11.50
C HIS A 189 -5.00 4.52 12.67
N GLY A 190 -4.10 5.41 13.07
CA GLY A 190 -4.24 6.28 14.23
C GLY A 190 -5.31 7.39 14.12
N ARG A 191 -6.35 7.23 13.27
CA ARG A 191 -7.50 8.12 13.15
C ARG A 191 -8.80 7.37 13.39
N THR A 192 -9.77 8.04 13.99
CA THR A 192 -11.14 7.52 14.09
C THR A 192 -11.85 7.52 12.72
N ARG A 193 -12.99 6.84 12.63
CA ARG A 193 -13.84 6.87 11.43
C ARG A 193 -14.30 8.30 11.10
N ALA A 194 -14.70 9.05 12.10
CA ALA A 194 -15.22 10.41 11.94
C ALA A 194 -14.17 11.38 11.37
N GLN A 195 -12.93 11.26 11.78
CA GLN A 195 -11.82 12.08 11.27
C GLN A 195 -11.55 11.84 9.77
N ARG A 196 -11.91 10.69 9.20
CA ARG A 196 -11.54 10.33 7.83
C ARG A 196 -10.04 10.54 7.58
N TYR A 197 -9.67 11.68 6.98
CA TYR A 197 -8.27 12.06 6.70
C TYR A 197 -7.91 13.43 7.30
N GLU A 198 -8.80 14.01 8.09
CA GLU A 198 -8.61 15.29 8.76
C GLU A 198 -7.78 15.15 10.05
N GLY A 199 -7.20 16.26 10.49
CA GLY A 199 -6.30 16.28 11.65
C GLY A 199 -5.06 15.41 11.45
N THR A 200 -4.50 14.91 12.56
CA THR A 200 -3.31 14.04 12.58
C THR A 200 -3.64 12.64 13.07
N ALA A 201 -2.89 11.64 12.58
CA ALA A 201 -2.97 10.29 13.11
C ALA A 201 -2.32 10.25 14.51
N SER A 202 -3.03 9.72 15.50
CA SER A 202 -2.50 9.57 16.86
C SER A 202 -1.53 8.39 16.92
N ARG A 203 -0.23 8.69 16.89
CA ARG A 203 0.82 7.68 17.05
C ARG A 203 0.86 7.14 18.48
N SER A 204 0.56 7.98 19.48
CA SER A 204 0.49 7.57 20.88
C SER A 204 -0.57 6.50 21.14
N LYS A 205 -1.76 6.64 20.53
CA LYS A 205 -2.80 5.59 20.61
C LYS A 205 -2.37 4.29 19.92
N VAL A 206 -1.66 4.38 18.80
CA VAL A 206 -1.12 3.18 18.14
C VAL A 206 -0.04 2.52 18.99
N ALA A 207 0.84 3.31 19.62
CA ALA A 207 1.87 2.83 20.55
C ALA A 207 1.26 2.11 21.76
N GLU A 208 0.19 2.65 22.33
CA GLU A 208 -0.56 2.03 23.44
C GLU A 208 -1.07 0.62 23.03
N ILE A 209 -1.65 0.51 21.84
CA ILE A 209 -2.15 -0.76 21.30
C ILE A 209 -0.98 -1.72 21.01
N ALA A 210 0.13 -1.23 20.43
CA ALA A 210 1.31 -2.05 20.16
C ALA A 210 1.93 -2.61 21.46
N SER A 211 1.92 -1.83 22.52
CA SER A 211 2.39 -2.26 23.86
C SER A 211 1.47 -3.33 24.47
N ALA A 212 0.16 -3.26 24.22
CA ALA A 212 -0.80 -4.27 24.69
C ALA A 212 -0.67 -5.61 23.95
N PHE A 213 -0.24 -5.59 22.69
CA PHE A 213 -0.12 -6.79 21.84
C PHE A 213 1.25 -6.83 21.14
N PRO A 214 2.36 -7.10 21.89
CA PRO A 214 3.71 -7.10 21.33
C PRO A 214 3.85 -8.07 20.15
N GLY A 215 4.44 -7.59 19.03
CA GLY A 215 4.68 -8.39 17.85
C GLY A 215 3.50 -8.51 16.88
N MET A 216 2.28 -8.11 17.28
CA MET A 216 1.05 -8.32 16.50
C MET A 216 0.49 -7.05 15.85
N ILE A 217 1.11 -5.89 16.07
CA ILE A 217 0.57 -4.60 15.61
C ILE A 217 1.49 -3.94 14.59
N GLY A 218 0.90 -3.49 13.49
CA GLY A 218 1.50 -2.60 12.50
C GLY A 218 0.91 -1.21 12.51
N GLY A 219 1.76 -0.22 12.22
CA GLY A 219 1.38 1.20 12.19
C GLY A 219 0.88 1.66 10.82
N SER A 220 -0.02 2.64 10.82
CA SER A 220 -0.51 3.29 9.60
C SER A 220 -1.01 4.70 9.89
N GLY A 221 -0.68 5.64 9.02
CA GLY A 221 -1.16 7.03 9.06
C GLY A 221 -0.02 8.04 9.13
N ASP A 222 -0.12 9.05 8.29
CA ASP A 222 0.76 10.22 8.22
C ASP A 222 2.28 9.92 8.17
N CYS A 223 2.66 8.91 7.40
CA CYS A 223 4.05 8.63 7.07
C CYS A 223 4.40 9.39 5.79
N TYR A 224 5.11 10.51 5.92
CA TYR A 224 5.51 11.41 4.84
C TYR A 224 7.02 11.64 4.78
N ALA A 225 7.77 11.20 5.79
CA ALA A 225 9.23 11.22 5.89
C ALA A 225 9.72 9.94 6.56
N PRO A 226 11.00 9.55 6.40
CA PRO A 226 11.56 8.35 7.04
C PRO A 226 11.35 8.31 8.56
N GLU A 227 11.48 9.44 9.22
CA GLU A 227 11.32 9.60 10.68
C GLU A 227 9.91 9.19 11.16
N ASP A 228 8.89 9.39 10.32
CA ASP A 228 7.53 8.98 10.63
C ASP A 228 7.41 7.46 10.77
N PHE A 229 8.15 6.71 9.97
CA PHE A 229 8.19 5.25 10.04
C PHE A 229 9.00 4.77 11.24
N GLU A 230 10.14 5.41 11.50
CA GLU A 230 10.99 5.10 12.66
C GLU A 230 10.22 5.29 13.98
N GLU A 231 9.39 6.34 14.08
CA GLU A 231 8.57 6.59 15.27
C GLU A 231 7.56 5.46 15.50
N TYR A 232 6.90 4.93 14.48
CA TYR A 232 6.03 3.76 14.63
C TYR A 232 6.80 2.51 15.06
N LEU A 233 7.96 2.25 14.45
CA LEU A 233 8.77 1.07 14.77
C LEU A 233 9.33 1.14 16.18
N SER A 234 9.87 2.29 16.58
CA SER A 234 10.41 2.50 17.94
C SER A 234 9.33 2.45 19.02
N SER A 235 8.08 2.72 18.66
CA SER A 235 6.93 2.62 19.58
C SER A 235 6.31 1.21 19.66
N GLY A 236 6.96 0.18 19.10
CA GLY A 236 6.57 -1.23 19.23
C GLY A 236 5.79 -1.80 18.05
N CYS A 237 5.51 -1.02 16.99
CA CYS A 237 4.98 -1.58 15.75
C CYS A 237 6.06 -2.44 15.05
N THR A 238 5.67 -3.59 14.51
CA THR A 238 6.61 -4.48 13.82
C THR A 238 6.65 -4.28 12.31
N ALA A 239 5.67 -3.55 11.75
CA ALA A 239 5.67 -3.08 10.37
C ALA A 239 4.89 -1.77 10.23
N VAL A 240 5.15 -1.02 9.16
CA VAL A 240 4.48 0.26 8.89
C VAL A 240 4.04 0.34 7.44
N LEU A 241 2.81 0.80 7.22
CA LEU A 241 2.23 0.94 5.89
C LEU A 241 2.59 2.28 5.25
N ALA A 242 3.36 2.23 4.17
CA ALA A 242 3.55 3.34 3.25
C ALA A 242 2.26 3.53 2.41
N ALA A 243 1.58 4.66 2.60
CA ALA A 243 0.31 4.97 1.96
C ALA A 243 0.40 6.29 1.16
N ARG A 244 -0.24 7.35 1.60
CA ARG A 244 -0.26 8.63 0.88
C ARG A 244 1.13 9.27 0.69
N GLY A 245 2.09 8.92 1.52
CA GLY A 245 3.48 9.39 1.41
C GLY A 245 4.10 9.05 0.06
N ILE A 246 3.88 7.84 -0.44
CA ILE A 246 4.39 7.38 -1.75
C ILE A 246 3.84 8.18 -2.94
N LEU A 247 2.69 8.86 -2.77
CA LEU A 247 2.11 9.73 -3.81
C LEU A 247 2.75 11.12 -3.84
N ARG A 248 3.43 11.51 -2.75
CA ARG A 248 4.17 12.77 -2.63
C ARG A 248 5.65 12.60 -2.93
N ASP A 249 6.16 11.41 -2.63
CA ASP A 249 7.53 10.99 -2.88
C ASP A 249 7.54 9.50 -3.22
N ILE A 250 7.73 9.17 -4.49
CA ILE A 250 7.75 7.78 -4.96
C ILE A 250 8.95 7.00 -4.43
N PHE A 251 10.00 7.70 -3.99
CA PHE A 251 11.22 7.12 -3.40
C PHE A 251 11.18 7.07 -1.87
N MET A 252 10.02 7.31 -1.27
CA MET A 252 9.84 7.25 0.19
C MET A 252 10.30 5.92 0.78
N ILE A 253 9.97 4.80 0.12
CA ILE A 253 10.32 3.46 0.61
C ILE A 253 11.84 3.27 0.64
N PRO A 254 12.61 3.41 -0.47
CA PRO A 254 14.06 3.25 -0.41
C PRO A 254 14.75 4.24 0.54
N ARG A 255 14.27 5.49 0.64
CA ARG A 255 14.80 6.47 1.60
C ARG A 255 14.59 6.03 3.05
N THR A 256 13.39 5.53 3.36
CA THR A 256 13.09 4.99 4.68
C THR A 256 13.96 3.76 5.01
N LEU A 257 14.09 2.83 4.06
CA LEU A 257 14.93 1.65 4.26
C LEU A 257 16.40 2.02 4.48
N LYS A 258 16.90 3.04 3.77
CA LYS A 258 18.26 3.57 3.99
C LYS A 258 18.41 4.15 5.40
N ALA A 259 17.44 4.95 5.85
CA ALA A 259 17.44 5.51 7.20
C ALA A 259 17.45 4.40 8.28
N LEU A 260 16.75 3.30 8.03
CA LEU A 260 16.73 2.12 8.90
C LEU A 260 18.01 1.25 8.80
N GLY A 261 19.03 1.70 8.08
CA GLY A 261 20.30 0.97 7.92
C GLY A 261 20.24 -0.18 6.92
N GLY A 262 19.23 -0.20 6.04
CA GLY A 262 19.09 -1.21 4.99
C GLY A 262 20.12 -1.03 3.87
N ASP A 263 20.51 -2.15 3.26
CA ASP A 263 21.35 -2.18 2.07
C ASP A 263 20.49 -1.91 0.83
N VAL A 264 20.31 -0.61 0.52
CA VAL A 264 19.51 -0.13 -0.61
C VAL A 264 20.39 0.35 -1.75
N ASN A 265 19.91 0.19 -2.97
CA ASN A 265 20.55 0.83 -4.12
C ASN A 265 20.47 2.35 -3.97
N GLU A 266 21.64 3.01 -3.83
CA GLU A 266 21.77 4.46 -3.65
C GLU A 266 21.12 5.25 -4.81
N THR A 267 21.06 4.69 -6.00
CA THR A 267 20.36 5.27 -7.16
C THR A 267 18.89 5.54 -6.87
N TYR A 268 18.25 4.77 -5.97
CA TYR A 268 16.83 4.98 -5.59
C TYR A 268 16.65 5.88 -4.37
N VAL A 269 17.72 6.18 -3.64
CA VAL A 269 17.66 7.12 -2.51
C VAL A 269 17.69 8.56 -3.02
N ASN A 270 18.61 8.87 -3.94
CA ASN A 270 18.76 10.19 -4.56
C ASN A 270 18.87 10.07 -6.09
N PRO A 271 17.78 9.67 -6.77
CA PRO A 271 17.81 9.42 -8.20
C PRO A 271 18.02 10.72 -8.98
N ASP A 272 18.93 10.68 -9.96
CA ASP A 272 19.11 11.76 -10.94
C ASP A 272 17.90 11.84 -11.91
N GLU A 273 17.90 12.84 -12.77
CA GLU A 273 16.82 13.05 -13.74
C GLU A 273 16.67 11.89 -14.73
N GLU A 274 17.77 11.26 -15.11
CA GLU A 274 17.76 10.14 -16.06
C GLU A 274 17.12 8.89 -15.44
N THR A 275 17.48 8.58 -14.20
CA THR A 275 16.87 7.51 -13.43
C THR A 275 15.37 7.75 -13.23
N GLN A 276 14.96 8.96 -12.85
CA GLN A 276 13.56 9.31 -12.66
C GLN A 276 12.76 9.18 -13.96
N ALA A 277 13.31 9.62 -15.08
CA ALA A 277 12.71 9.50 -16.41
C ALA A 277 12.57 8.02 -16.81
N ALA A 278 13.63 7.23 -16.67
CA ALA A 278 13.64 5.81 -17.01
C ALA A 278 12.60 5.02 -16.21
N LEU A 279 12.51 5.25 -14.90
CA LEU A 279 11.51 4.60 -14.03
C LEU A 279 10.08 4.97 -14.42
N LEU A 280 9.82 6.24 -14.74
CA LEU A 280 8.49 6.69 -15.15
C LEU A 280 8.08 6.10 -16.51
N LEU A 281 9.01 6.02 -17.46
CA LEU A 281 8.81 5.41 -18.78
C LEU A 281 8.49 3.93 -18.66
N ASP A 282 9.28 3.17 -17.90
CA ASP A 282 9.08 1.74 -17.73
C ASP A 282 7.75 1.44 -17.05
N LEU A 283 7.45 2.14 -15.95
CA LEU A 283 6.16 1.99 -15.27
C LEU A 283 4.99 2.35 -16.18
N GLY A 284 5.06 3.45 -16.90
CA GLY A 284 3.97 3.87 -17.78
C GLY A 284 3.72 2.91 -18.93
N ARG A 285 4.79 2.40 -19.57
CA ARG A 285 4.70 1.34 -20.61
C ARG A 285 4.08 0.07 -20.03
N THR A 286 4.51 -0.33 -18.84
CA THR A 286 3.96 -1.51 -18.15
C THR A 286 2.47 -1.34 -17.86
N ILE A 287 2.04 -0.19 -17.37
CA ILE A 287 0.62 0.10 -17.13
C ILE A 287 -0.18 0.13 -18.45
N CYS A 288 0.37 0.76 -19.50
CA CYS A 288 -0.29 0.76 -20.82
C CYS A 288 -0.56 -0.65 -21.35
N ALA A 289 0.43 -1.54 -21.20
CA ALA A 289 0.34 -2.92 -21.66
C ALA A 289 -0.66 -3.78 -20.86
N ASN A 290 -0.77 -3.56 -19.55
CA ASN A 290 -1.54 -4.45 -18.67
C ASN A 290 -2.88 -3.87 -18.22
N GLU A 291 -2.94 -2.59 -17.90
CA GLU A 291 -4.13 -1.92 -17.35
C GLU A 291 -4.73 -0.87 -18.33
N GLY A 292 -3.99 -0.50 -19.36
CA GLY A 292 -4.41 0.40 -20.41
C GLY A 292 -3.97 1.86 -20.26
N GLU A 293 -3.90 2.55 -21.38
CA GLU A 293 -3.43 3.93 -21.51
C GLU A 293 -4.12 4.93 -20.57
N PRO A 294 -5.47 4.89 -20.37
CA PRO A 294 -6.12 5.86 -19.48
C PRO A 294 -5.56 5.84 -18.05
N LEU A 295 -5.26 4.64 -17.53
CA LEU A 295 -4.69 4.52 -16.18
C LEU A 295 -3.21 4.94 -16.17
N ALA A 296 -2.43 4.57 -17.20
CA ALA A 296 -1.05 5.01 -17.34
C ALA A 296 -0.94 6.55 -17.31
N MET A 297 -1.82 7.25 -18.04
CA MET A 297 -1.87 8.71 -18.04
C MET A 297 -2.22 9.33 -16.68
N VAL A 298 -3.15 8.73 -15.94
CA VAL A 298 -3.50 9.18 -14.59
C VAL A 298 -2.31 9.04 -13.63
N ILE A 299 -1.62 7.89 -13.69
CA ILE A 299 -0.47 7.62 -12.82
C ILE A 299 0.73 8.48 -13.22
N ALA A 300 1.05 8.59 -14.52
CA ALA A 300 2.17 9.41 -14.99
C ALA A 300 2.03 10.87 -14.56
N ARG A 301 0.85 11.50 -14.77
CA ARG A 301 0.61 12.88 -14.32
C ARG A 301 0.76 13.03 -12.80
N ARG A 302 0.29 12.05 -12.02
CA ARG A 302 0.42 12.06 -10.55
C ARG A 302 1.89 11.94 -10.14
N MET A 303 2.65 11.05 -10.76
CA MET A 303 4.07 10.86 -10.47
C MET A 303 4.91 12.06 -10.92
N MET A 304 4.65 12.62 -12.10
CA MET A 304 5.33 13.84 -12.54
C MET A 304 5.15 15.01 -11.55
N ALA A 305 4.04 15.07 -10.82
CA ALA A 305 3.86 16.09 -9.79
C ALA A 305 4.86 15.95 -8.62
N SER A 306 5.40 14.76 -8.40
CA SER A 306 6.37 14.46 -7.33
C SER A 306 7.81 14.30 -7.83
N LEU A 307 7.98 13.91 -9.10
CA LEU A 307 9.28 13.72 -9.75
C LEU A 307 9.93 15.05 -10.17
N PHE A 308 11.19 14.98 -10.47
CA PHE A 308 12.03 16.08 -10.98
C PHE A 308 12.07 17.32 -10.07
N LYS A 309 11.66 17.21 -8.82
CA LYS A 309 11.76 18.29 -7.84
C LYS A 309 13.22 18.62 -7.57
N GLY A 310 13.55 19.92 -7.63
CA GLY A 310 14.91 20.39 -7.40
C GLY A 310 15.78 20.49 -8.67
N PHE A 311 15.30 20.00 -9.81
CA PHE A 311 15.99 20.19 -11.08
C PHE A 311 15.52 21.46 -11.78
N PRO A 312 16.42 22.21 -12.46
CA PRO A 312 16.03 23.34 -13.31
C PRO A 312 14.99 22.91 -14.35
N GLY A 313 14.06 23.77 -14.74
CA GLY A 313 13.02 23.45 -15.73
C GLY A 313 11.92 22.45 -15.28
N ALA A 314 12.02 21.86 -14.09
CA ALA A 314 11.06 20.86 -13.59
C ALA A 314 9.61 21.37 -13.54
N ALA A 315 9.40 22.66 -13.26
CA ALA A 315 8.05 23.25 -13.24
C ALA A 315 7.44 23.27 -14.65
N LYS A 316 8.22 23.59 -15.67
CA LYS A 316 7.81 23.56 -17.10
C LYS A 316 7.49 22.14 -17.54
N LEU A 317 8.35 21.17 -17.20
CA LEU A 317 8.14 19.75 -17.52
C LEU A 317 6.82 19.22 -16.90
N ARG A 318 6.56 19.51 -15.63
CA ARG A 318 5.32 19.10 -14.94
C ARG A 318 4.07 19.75 -15.54
N ARG A 319 4.13 21.05 -15.90
CA ARG A 319 3.00 21.74 -16.55
C ARG A 319 2.69 21.12 -17.90
N ASN A 320 3.72 20.87 -18.72
CA ASN A 320 3.56 20.24 -20.02
C ASN A 320 2.92 18.85 -19.89
N GLY A 321 3.46 17.99 -19.04
CA GLY A 321 2.91 16.64 -18.82
C GLY A 321 1.46 16.62 -18.31
N ALA A 322 1.05 17.62 -17.52
CA ALA A 322 -0.33 17.73 -17.03
C ALA A 322 -1.35 17.94 -18.14
N MET A 323 -0.95 18.56 -19.27
CA MET A 323 -1.81 18.89 -20.40
C MET A 323 -1.93 17.77 -21.44
N LEU A 324 -0.98 16.82 -21.45
CA LEU A 324 -0.94 15.76 -22.44
C LEU A 324 -2.10 14.77 -22.29
N LYS A 325 -2.58 14.21 -23.40
CA LYS A 325 -3.75 13.32 -23.42
C LYS A 325 -3.40 11.87 -23.75
N THR A 326 -2.32 11.62 -24.48
CA THR A 326 -1.90 10.31 -24.93
C THR A 326 -0.62 9.87 -24.23
N TRP A 327 -0.42 8.57 -24.13
CA TRP A 327 0.83 8.02 -23.59
C TRP A 327 2.01 8.31 -24.52
N HIS A 328 1.78 8.28 -25.84
CA HIS A 328 2.82 8.61 -26.82
C HIS A 328 3.42 10.00 -26.58
N ASP A 329 2.57 11.04 -26.44
CA ASP A 329 3.04 12.40 -26.19
C ASP A 329 3.75 12.50 -24.81
N MET A 330 3.26 11.75 -23.80
CA MET A 330 3.88 11.70 -22.47
C MET A 330 5.26 11.04 -22.54
N GLU A 331 5.38 9.97 -23.29
CA GLU A 331 6.64 9.25 -23.49
C GLU A 331 7.68 10.12 -24.19
N GLU A 332 7.28 10.84 -25.25
CA GLU A 332 8.15 11.82 -25.94
C GLU A 332 8.61 12.94 -24.99
N LEU A 333 7.70 13.49 -24.21
CA LEU A 333 8.04 14.52 -23.22
C LEU A 333 9.06 14.01 -22.20
N ILE A 334 8.89 12.78 -21.67
CA ILE A 334 9.80 12.20 -20.68
C ILE A 334 11.16 11.89 -21.32
N MET A 335 11.20 11.33 -22.53
CA MET A 335 12.45 11.06 -23.26
C MET A 335 13.26 12.33 -23.53
N ASN A 336 12.57 13.45 -23.75
CA ASN A 336 13.20 14.75 -23.98
C ASN A 336 13.39 15.58 -22.70
N SER A 337 13.08 15.02 -21.51
CA SER A 337 13.12 15.75 -20.24
C SER A 337 14.47 16.37 -19.93
N LYS A 338 15.58 15.69 -20.25
CA LYS A 338 16.95 16.19 -20.01
C LYS A 338 17.23 17.51 -20.74
N ALA A 339 16.71 17.69 -21.96
CA ALA A 339 16.83 18.94 -22.67
C ALA A 339 16.03 20.06 -21.99
N LEU A 340 14.80 19.76 -21.56
CA LEU A 340 13.92 20.72 -20.88
C LEU A 340 14.39 21.10 -19.48
N LEU A 341 15.04 20.16 -18.78
CA LEU A 341 15.55 20.38 -17.41
C LEU A 341 16.84 21.22 -17.42
N ASN A 342 17.55 21.32 -18.56
CA ASN A 342 18.75 22.13 -18.72
C ASN A 342 18.47 23.53 -19.31
N GLU A 343 17.21 23.85 -19.64
CA GLU A 343 16.84 25.20 -20.07
C GLU A 343 16.79 26.15 -18.86
N PRO A 344 17.35 27.38 -18.96
CA PRO A 344 17.21 28.37 -17.89
C PRO A 344 15.71 28.67 -17.63
N GLU A 345 15.33 28.83 -16.38
CA GLU A 345 13.99 29.32 -16.03
C GLU A 345 13.84 30.76 -16.52
N GLU A 346 12.88 31.00 -17.44
CA GLU A 346 12.46 32.35 -17.86
C GLU A 346 11.65 33.05 -16.77
#